data_216bc8f1a528b27441f96ca5530df57a
#
_entry.id   216bc8f1a528b27441f96ca5530df57a
#
_cell.length_a   1.000
_cell.length_b   1.000
_cell.length_c   1.000
_cell.angle_alpha   90.00
_cell.angle_beta   90.00
_cell.angle_gamma   90.00
#
_symmetry.space_group_name_H-M   'P 1'
#
loop_
_entity.id
_entity.type
_entity.pdbx_description
1 polymer ?
#
loop_
_entity_poly.entity_id
_entity_poly.type
_entity_poly.pdbx_seq_one_letter_code
_entity_poly.pdbx_strand_id
1 'polypeptide(L)'
;ASIKPTPADIAWTRDVFRDLLRIRASSTLFRLRSAVDVKQRLVFPQAVGEEDLLLIAGHLQGHGYPGANFREILYLLNADTQERSLELPSELGKHYVLHPVQRDAQAADFRAKLALYDMATGRFMVPARTVVVYVLEQEQ
;
A
#
# COMPACT_ATOMS: atom_id res chain seq x y z
N ALA A 1 17.42 25.43 -12.54
CA ALA A 1 16.76 24.20 -13.00
C ALA A 1 15.29 24.52 -13.29
N SER A 2 14.79 24.16 -14.47
CA SER A 2 13.36 24.33 -14.79
C SER A 2 12.54 23.36 -13.95
N ILE A 3 11.58 23.86 -13.19
CA ILE A 3 10.60 23.06 -12.44
C ILE A 3 9.41 22.64 -13.33
N LYS A 4 9.43 23.02 -14.61
CA LYS A 4 8.36 22.68 -15.55
C LYS A 4 8.45 21.21 -15.93
N PRO A 5 7.38 20.40 -15.69
CA PRO A 5 7.37 18.99 -16.06
C PRO A 5 7.39 18.82 -17.58
N THR A 6 8.01 17.77 -18.04
CA THR A 6 7.97 17.34 -19.44
C THR A 6 6.63 16.65 -19.76
N PRO A 7 6.25 16.51 -21.04
CA PRO A 7 5.10 15.69 -21.42
C PRO A 7 5.19 14.24 -20.94
N ALA A 8 6.39 13.67 -20.85
CA ALA A 8 6.62 12.34 -20.32
C ALA A 8 6.33 12.25 -18.83
N ASP A 9 6.75 13.25 -18.02
CA ASP A 9 6.45 13.31 -16.59
C ASP A 9 4.94 13.40 -16.34
N ILE A 10 4.24 14.20 -17.15
CA ILE A 10 2.79 14.34 -17.07
C ILE A 10 2.09 13.02 -17.41
N ALA A 11 2.51 12.34 -18.48
CA ALA A 11 1.96 11.07 -18.89
C ALA A 11 2.19 9.99 -17.82
N TRP A 12 3.40 9.90 -17.29
CA TRP A 12 3.73 8.97 -16.21
C TRP A 12 2.88 9.21 -14.96
N THR A 13 2.76 10.48 -14.51
CA THR A 13 1.95 10.84 -13.35
C THR A 13 0.48 10.47 -13.54
N ARG A 14 -0.07 10.74 -14.72
CA ARG A 14 -1.44 10.33 -15.10
C ARG A 14 -1.61 8.81 -15.01
N ASP A 15 -0.65 8.05 -15.51
CA ASP A 15 -0.74 6.59 -15.58
C ASP A 15 -0.59 5.96 -14.19
N VAL A 16 0.30 6.48 -13.34
CA VAL A 16 0.39 6.10 -11.92
C VAL A 16 -0.92 6.39 -11.19
N PHE A 17 -1.48 7.58 -11.39
CA PHE A 17 -2.75 7.96 -10.76
C PHE A 17 -3.90 7.06 -11.21
N ARG A 18 -3.94 6.69 -12.50
CA ARG A 18 -4.92 5.73 -13.03
C ARG A 18 -4.78 4.36 -12.34
N ASP A 19 -3.57 3.87 -12.11
CA ASP A 19 -3.36 2.61 -11.41
C ASP A 19 -3.81 2.69 -9.94
N LEU A 20 -3.56 3.80 -9.26
CA LEU A 20 -4.08 4.02 -7.90
C LEU A 20 -5.61 4.05 -7.86
N LEU A 21 -6.27 4.62 -8.88
CA LEU A 21 -7.73 4.57 -9.00
C LEU A 21 -8.24 3.14 -9.25
N ARG A 22 -7.52 2.31 -10.02
CA ARG A 22 -7.84 0.88 -10.22
C ARG A 22 -7.69 0.11 -8.91
N ILE A 23 -6.64 0.36 -8.14
CA ILE A 23 -6.46 -0.21 -6.79
C ILE A 23 -7.64 0.21 -5.90
N ARG A 24 -7.98 1.49 -5.86
CA ARG A 24 -9.11 2.00 -5.07
C ARG A 24 -10.44 1.37 -5.50
N ALA A 25 -10.64 1.11 -6.78
CA ALA A 25 -11.86 0.49 -7.29
C ALA A 25 -11.95 -1.01 -6.98
N SER A 26 -10.82 -1.69 -6.76
CA SER A 26 -10.74 -3.14 -6.55
C SER A 26 -11.37 -3.62 -5.24
N SER A 27 -11.53 -2.74 -4.25
CA SER A 27 -12.09 -3.10 -2.94
C SER A 27 -12.92 -1.96 -2.35
N THR A 28 -14.04 -2.31 -1.71
CA THR A 28 -14.84 -1.36 -0.92
C THR A 28 -14.12 -0.91 0.35
N LEU A 29 -13.09 -1.60 0.80
CA LEU A 29 -12.27 -1.22 1.96
C LEU A 29 -11.59 0.15 1.77
N PHE A 30 -11.26 0.53 0.54
CA PHE A 30 -10.74 1.88 0.24
C PHE A 30 -11.82 2.98 0.25
N ARG A 31 -13.09 2.61 0.51
CA ARG A 31 -14.25 3.50 0.44
C ARG A 31 -15.24 3.22 1.58
N LEU A 32 -14.73 3.03 2.79
CA LEU A 32 -15.55 2.82 3.99
C LEU A 32 -16.58 3.95 4.13
N ARG A 33 -17.84 3.60 4.35
CA ARG A 33 -18.96 4.53 4.21
C ARG A 33 -19.38 5.21 5.50
N SER A 34 -18.99 4.65 6.65
CA SER A 34 -19.40 5.16 7.95
C SER A 34 -18.22 5.31 8.89
N ALA A 35 -18.37 6.20 9.88
CA ALA A 35 -17.38 6.34 10.95
C ALA A 35 -17.22 5.04 11.76
N VAL A 36 -18.26 4.24 11.86
CA VAL A 36 -18.22 2.93 12.53
C VAL A 36 -17.33 1.98 11.74
N ASP A 37 -17.51 1.87 10.40
CA ASP A 37 -16.68 1.03 9.55
C ASP A 37 -15.20 1.46 9.63
N VAL A 38 -14.94 2.77 9.58
CA VAL A 38 -13.55 3.30 9.66
C VAL A 38 -12.92 2.89 10.99
N LYS A 39 -13.62 3.10 12.12
CA LYS A 39 -13.10 2.77 13.45
C LYS A 39 -12.88 1.27 13.66
N GLN A 40 -13.69 0.43 13.03
CA GLN A 40 -13.60 -1.02 13.18
C GLN A 40 -12.57 -1.67 12.26
N ARG A 41 -12.30 -1.07 11.09
CA ARG A 41 -11.56 -1.72 10.01
C ARG A 41 -10.24 -1.09 9.64
N LEU A 42 -10.07 0.21 9.90
CA LEU A 42 -8.80 0.90 9.64
C LEU A 42 -7.99 0.99 10.92
N VAL A 43 -6.80 0.44 10.88
CA VAL A 43 -5.81 0.50 11.95
C VAL A 43 -4.51 1.08 11.39
N PHE A 44 -3.86 1.93 12.16
CA PHE A 44 -2.48 2.35 11.88
C PHE A 44 -1.57 1.49 12.78
N PRO A 45 -0.93 0.44 12.21
CA PRO A 45 -0.13 -0.47 12.99
C PRO A 45 1.10 0.24 13.56
N GLN A 46 1.46 -0.10 14.79
CA GLN A 46 2.64 0.48 15.45
C GLN A 46 3.89 -0.24 14.97
N ALA A 47 4.86 0.54 14.50
CA ALA A 47 6.18 0.05 14.16
C ALA A 47 7.05 -0.13 15.41
N VAL A 48 8.04 -1.01 15.32
CA VAL A 48 9.10 -1.13 16.34
C VAL A 48 10.17 -0.07 16.06
N GLY A 49 10.59 0.64 17.09
CA GLY A 49 11.62 1.68 17.01
C GLY A 49 11.04 3.10 17.01
N GLU A 50 11.84 4.05 16.54
CA GLU A 50 11.41 5.44 16.42
C GLU A 50 10.35 5.58 15.32
N GLU A 51 9.33 6.42 15.58
CA GLU A 51 8.30 6.73 14.59
C GLU A 51 8.95 7.42 13.38
N ASP A 52 8.87 6.77 12.23
CA ASP A 52 9.26 7.38 10.96
C ASP A 52 8.07 8.15 10.38
N LEU A 53 8.05 9.46 10.62
CA LEU A 53 6.98 10.36 10.14
C LEU A 53 6.87 10.43 8.61
N LEU A 54 7.85 9.90 7.88
CA LEU A 54 7.88 9.91 6.42
C LEU A 54 7.39 8.60 5.80
N LEU A 55 7.19 7.57 6.62
CA LEU A 55 6.65 6.28 6.20
C LEU A 55 5.35 5.98 6.96
N ILE A 56 4.24 6.03 6.25
CA ILE A 56 2.90 5.79 6.81
C ILE A 56 2.45 4.39 6.43
N ALA A 57 1.99 3.61 7.41
CA ALA A 57 1.34 2.32 7.22
C ALA A 57 -0.11 2.38 7.65
N GLY A 58 -1.03 1.85 6.84
CA GLY A 58 -2.43 1.68 7.21
C GLY A 58 -2.92 0.29 6.84
N HIS A 59 -3.62 -0.34 7.77
CA HIS A 59 -4.13 -1.70 7.65
C HIS A 59 -5.67 -1.68 7.62
N LEU A 60 -6.25 -2.35 6.65
CA LEU A 60 -7.69 -2.46 6.44
C LEU A 60 -8.14 -3.92 6.58
N GLN A 61 -9.10 -4.18 7.45
CA GLN A 61 -9.66 -5.51 7.72
C GLN A 61 -10.92 -5.75 6.92
N GLY A 62 -10.90 -6.78 6.06
CA GLY A 62 -11.97 -7.09 5.12
C GLY A 62 -12.99 -8.12 5.59
N HIS A 63 -12.72 -8.85 6.69
CA HIS A 63 -13.58 -9.94 7.13
C HIS A 63 -15.06 -9.50 7.26
N GLY A 64 -15.95 -10.20 6.53
CA GLY A 64 -17.38 -9.94 6.55
C GLY A 64 -17.83 -8.59 5.96
N TYR A 65 -16.94 -7.81 5.32
CA TYR A 65 -17.32 -6.55 4.69
C TYR A 65 -17.71 -6.74 3.22
N PRO A 66 -18.91 -6.33 2.81
CA PRO A 66 -19.38 -6.55 1.44
C PRO A 66 -18.48 -5.87 0.40
N GLY A 67 -18.02 -6.64 -0.58
CA GLY A 67 -17.16 -6.15 -1.67
C GLY A 67 -15.73 -5.83 -1.24
N ALA A 68 -15.27 -6.34 -0.10
CA ALA A 68 -13.89 -6.20 0.36
C ALA A 68 -12.88 -6.81 -0.64
N ASN A 69 -13.24 -7.95 -1.28
CA ASN A 69 -12.46 -8.72 -2.24
C ASN A 69 -11.12 -9.27 -1.73
N PHE A 70 -10.56 -8.68 -0.67
CA PHE A 70 -9.37 -9.12 0.04
C PHE A 70 -9.71 -9.34 1.51
N ARG A 71 -9.01 -10.28 2.16
CA ARG A 71 -9.13 -10.51 3.60
C ARG A 71 -8.56 -9.33 4.39
N GLU A 72 -7.41 -8.85 3.95
CA GLU A 72 -6.73 -7.68 4.53
C GLU A 72 -6.01 -6.89 3.44
N ILE A 73 -5.88 -5.59 3.65
CA ILE A 73 -5.06 -4.71 2.82
C ILE A 73 -4.12 -3.95 3.74
N LEU A 74 -2.83 -3.96 3.42
CA LEU A 74 -1.82 -3.11 4.06
C LEU A 74 -1.26 -2.16 3.00
N TYR A 75 -1.45 -0.85 3.18
CA TYR A 75 -0.85 0.15 2.33
C TYR A 75 0.28 0.89 3.06
N LEU A 76 1.33 1.18 2.34
CA LEU A 76 2.54 1.85 2.82
C LEU A 76 2.84 3.04 1.91
N LEU A 77 3.05 4.22 2.49
CA LEU A 77 3.38 5.45 1.77
C LEU A 77 4.72 5.96 2.27
N ASN A 78 5.72 5.92 1.41
CA ASN A 78 7.01 6.53 1.67
C ASN A 78 7.07 7.92 1.01
N ALA A 79 7.06 8.98 1.80
CA ALA A 79 7.16 10.36 1.34
C ALA A 79 8.62 10.85 1.21
N ASP A 80 9.58 10.06 1.69
CA ASP A 80 11.01 10.41 1.65
C ASP A 80 11.62 10.25 0.25
N THR A 81 12.72 10.90 0.04
CA THR A 81 13.61 10.77 -1.12
C THR A 81 14.53 9.54 -1.02
N GLN A 82 14.52 8.86 0.11
CA GLN A 82 15.27 7.65 0.39
C GLN A 82 14.33 6.46 0.60
N GLU A 83 14.84 5.27 0.36
CA GLU A 83 14.22 4.04 0.79
C GLU A 83 14.03 4.03 2.31
N ARG A 84 12.89 3.54 2.77
CA ARG A 84 12.56 3.42 4.19
C ARG A 84 12.11 2.00 4.54
N SER A 85 12.39 1.59 5.75
CA SER A 85 11.93 0.32 6.29
C SER A 85 11.23 0.53 7.61
N LEU A 86 10.20 -0.28 7.86
CA LEU A 86 9.58 -0.40 9.17
C LEU A 86 9.31 -1.86 9.49
N GLU A 87 9.25 -2.17 10.75
CA GLU A 87 8.93 -3.49 11.27
C GLU A 87 7.58 -3.43 11.99
N LEU A 88 6.63 -4.24 11.53
CA LEU A 88 5.26 -4.28 12.03
C LEU A 88 5.01 -5.66 12.64
N PRO A 89 5.13 -5.83 13.97
CA PRO A 89 4.92 -7.12 14.62
C PRO A 89 3.52 -7.71 14.41
N SER A 90 2.50 -6.86 14.24
CA SER A 90 1.13 -7.29 13.94
C SER A 90 0.98 -7.97 12.57
N GLU A 91 1.94 -7.77 11.68
CA GLU A 91 1.91 -8.29 10.31
C GLU A 91 2.85 -9.51 10.11
N LEU A 92 3.56 -9.90 11.16
CA LEU A 92 4.46 -11.05 11.15
C LEU A 92 3.71 -12.37 10.82
N GLY A 93 4.29 -13.20 9.98
CA GLY A 93 3.74 -14.49 9.59
C GLY A 93 2.60 -14.44 8.55
N LYS A 94 2.17 -13.26 8.12
CA LYS A 94 1.11 -13.10 7.12
C LYS A 94 1.67 -13.26 5.70
N HIS A 95 0.93 -13.95 4.83
CA HIS A 95 1.32 -14.19 3.44
C HIS A 95 0.90 -13.05 2.50
N TYR A 96 1.39 -11.85 2.77
CA TYR A 96 1.13 -10.70 1.92
C TYR A 96 1.73 -10.86 0.53
N VAL A 97 0.94 -10.47 -0.48
CA VAL A 97 1.40 -10.31 -1.86
C VAL A 97 1.15 -8.88 -2.33
N LEU A 98 1.98 -8.41 -3.24
CA LEU A 98 1.77 -7.09 -3.86
C LEU A 98 0.44 -7.08 -4.60
N HIS A 99 -0.32 -5.98 -4.48
CA HIS A 99 -1.63 -5.81 -5.12
C HIS A 99 -1.57 -6.13 -6.64
N PRO A 100 -2.55 -6.87 -7.19
CA PRO A 100 -2.52 -7.30 -8.60
C PRO A 100 -2.21 -6.19 -9.60
N VAL A 101 -2.77 -5.00 -9.43
CA VAL A 101 -2.48 -3.84 -10.30
C VAL A 101 -1.02 -3.43 -10.27
N GLN A 102 -0.37 -3.44 -9.09
CA GLN A 102 1.05 -3.10 -8.97
C GLN A 102 1.97 -4.24 -9.40
N ARG A 103 1.49 -5.48 -9.31
CA ARG A 103 2.20 -6.67 -9.77
C ARG A 103 2.17 -6.82 -11.30
N ASP A 104 1.19 -6.23 -11.96
CA ASP A 104 1.03 -6.29 -13.42
C ASP A 104 2.30 -5.81 -14.14
N ALA A 105 2.68 -6.48 -15.24
CA ALA A 105 3.85 -6.10 -16.03
C ALA A 105 3.76 -4.68 -16.59
N GLN A 106 2.55 -4.17 -16.81
CA GLN A 106 2.27 -2.84 -17.34
C GLN A 106 2.00 -1.78 -16.28
N ALA A 107 2.21 -2.09 -14.98
CA ALA A 107 2.06 -1.10 -13.91
C ALA A 107 2.96 0.11 -14.17
N ALA A 108 2.39 1.30 -14.08
CA ALA A 108 3.07 2.54 -14.43
C ALA A 108 4.23 2.87 -13.47
N ASP A 109 4.08 2.58 -12.18
CA ASP A 109 5.15 2.74 -11.19
C ASP A 109 5.80 1.39 -10.87
N PHE A 110 6.88 1.08 -11.61
CA PHE A 110 7.64 -0.16 -11.39
C PHE A 110 8.34 -0.21 -10.02
N ARG A 111 8.53 0.94 -9.35
CA ARG A 111 9.21 1.00 -8.05
C ARG A 111 8.46 0.21 -6.98
N ALA A 112 7.14 0.13 -7.05
CA ALA A 112 6.35 -0.69 -6.14
C ALA A 112 6.78 -2.17 -6.14
N LYS A 113 7.29 -2.68 -7.27
CA LYS A 113 7.79 -4.06 -7.39
C LYS A 113 9.15 -4.28 -6.71
N LEU A 114 9.85 -3.20 -6.38
CA LEU A 114 11.13 -3.26 -5.65
C LEU A 114 10.91 -3.28 -4.13
N ALA A 115 9.68 -3.06 -3.67
CA ALA A 115 9.34 -3.18 -2.26
C ALA A 115 9.53 -4.63 -1.80
N LEU A 116 10.01 -4.77 -0.57
CA LEU A 116 10.25 -6.08 0.04
C LEU A 116 9.40 -6.25 1.30
N TYR A 117 8.97 -7.45 1.52
CA TYR A 117 8.34 -7.88 2.76
C TYR A 117 9.00 -9.17 3.25
N ASP A 118 9.51 -9.13 4.46
CA ASP A 118 10.02 -10.31 5.16
C ASP A 118 8.96 -10.79 6.16
N MET A 119 8.33 -11.90 5.82
CA MET A 119 7.28 -12.53 6.63
C MET A 119 7.80 -13.00 7.99
N ALA A 120 9.08 -13.38 8.08
CA ALA A 120 9.65 -13.92 9.32
C ALA A 120 9.87 -12.84 10.39
N THR A 121 10.06 -11.60 9.98
CA THR A 121 10.31 -10.46 10.87
C THR A 121 9.18 -9.44 10.88
N GLY A 122 8.26 -9.49 9.92
CA GLY A 122 7.25 -8.44 9.73
C GLY A 122 7.84 -7.14 9.19
N ARG A 123 9.03 -7.19 8.58
CA ARG A 123 9.73 -6.01 8.06
C ARG A 123 9.31 -5.73 6.63
N PHE A 124 8.98 -4.46 6.40
CA PHE A 124 8.68 -3.91 5.08
C PHE A 124 9.75 -2.91 4.68
N MET A 125 10.22 -3.00 3.44
CA MET A 125 11.06 -2.01 2.81
C MET A 125 10.29 -1.35 1.67
N VAL A 126 10.21 -0.02 1.68
CA VAL A 126 9.45 0.76 0.71
C VAL A 126 10.39 1.71 -0.02
N PRO A 127 10.47 1.64 -1.35
CA PRO A 127 11.29 2.54 -2.16
C PRO A 127 10.92 4.01 -1.95
N ALA A 128 11.87 4.90 -2.27
CA ALA A 128 11.68 6.34 -2.18
C ALA A 128 10.45 6.83 -2.95
N ARG A 129 9.66 7.73 -2.36
CA ARG A 129 8.49 8.39 -2.97
C ARG A 129 7.53 7.40 -3.65
N THR A 130 7.24 6.30 -2.96
CA THR A 130 6.45 5.20 -3.51
C THR A 130 5.29 4.84 -2.59
N VAL A 131 4.15 4.53 -3.20
CA VAL A 131 3.02 3.90 -2.54
C VAL A 131 3.03 2.42 -2.88
N VAL A 132 2.98 1.57 -1.86
CA VAL A 132 2.92 0.12 -2.01
C VAL A 132 1.66 -0.40 -1.34
N VAL A 133 0.96 -1.29 -1.99
CA VAL A 133 -0.24 -1.92 -1.46
C VAL A 133 -0.04 -3.44 -1.46
N TYR A 134 -0.06 -4.01 -0.27
CA TYR A 134 -0.06 -5.45 -0.07
C TYR A 134 -1.48 -5.94 0.23
N VAL A 135 -1.80 -7.14 -0.18
CA VAL A 135 -3.09 -7.78 0.07
C VAL A 135 -2.92 -9.20 0.60
N LEU A 136 -3.84 -9.60 1.48
CA LEU A 136 -4.12 -11.00 1.77
C LEU A 136 -5.36 -11.40 0.99
N GLU A 137 -5.23 -12.43 0.16
CA GLU A 137 -6.35 -12.96 -0.61
C GLU A 137 -7.38 -13.63 0.33
N GLN A 138 -8.63 -13.71 -0.11
CA GLN A 138 -9.65 -14.48 0.60
C GLN A 138 -9.26 -15.96 0.58
N GLU A 139 -9.41 -16.66 1.68
CA GLU A 139 -9.32 -18.12 1.70
C GLU A 139 -10.47 -18.68 0.85
N GLN A 140 -10.14 -19.53 -0.11
CA GLN A 140 -11.12 -20.24 -0.93
C GLN A 140 -11.84 -21.31 -0.13
#